data_7c63d324134e9a97d77673d5f0861715
#
_entry.id   7c63d324134e9a97d77673d5f0861715
#
_cell.length_a   1.000
_cell.length_b   1.000
_cell.length_c   1.000
_cell.angle_alpha   90.00
_cell.angle_beta   90.00
_cell.angle_gamma   90.00
#
_symmetry.space_group_name_H-M   'P 1'
#
loop_
_entity.id
_entity.type
_entity.pdbx_description
1 polymer ?
#
loop_
_entity_poly.entity_id
_entity_poly.type
_entity_poly.pdbx_seq_one_letter_code
_entity_poly.pdbx_strand_id
1 'polypeptide(L)'
;MQRIMKIAFFRREINPEIGALVAGYSMTDHSVMIEDDLFMTGLLCDDGENKILLISFDLQALDEWFIKQYRSSCGEILGIPASSVMFTCTHNHSGPQTICEPRYEHLLHRSYMDDLGKKILEETEKLTGKLQDADCFFYSSNVDENLNRRYVTPDNHASFLPSYNEMRPLCDGFADKELGCLFFMDPVKKLPLYIIGNYAAHPLAGHAPGLGGLKISADFPGAFRNYITAQTGAECMFVSGAAGDMIPKEDELGSDAARQMGIRLAKAALRSHIAATRNKDRYCMQNVKVGGLSKKFTVPLRKKYLDDQSNLPDFYQGSPDITLEIQCISIGDVCFVGLPGEPCAELGQEIKWHSPFRRTFIAFASTAYIDYVVPGNFLVSGGYEPRSHHFSARNSINFVKAAVDATYDLRESVYPSEGEPYPDYIDHPLVWKPGQQ
;
A
#
# COMPACT_ATOMS: atom_id res chain seq x y z
N MET A 1 32.31 0.58 -13.84
CA MET A 1 31.24 1.44 -14.34
C MET A 1 30.15 1.42 -13.31
N GLN A 2 29.65 2.59 -12.89
CA GLN A 2 28.49 2.67 -12.01
C GLN A 2 27.28 2.12 -12.80
N ARG A 3 26.58 1.11 -12.26
CA ARG A 3 25.38 0.57 -12.92
C ARG A 3 24.28 1.59 -12.80
N ILE A 4 23.64 1.91 -13.91
CA ILE A 4 22.50 2.81 -13.96
C ILE A 4 21.27 1.92 -13.85
N MET A 5 20.37 2.23 -12.91
CA MET A 5 19.09 1.56 -12.81
C MET A 5 18.23 1.87 -14.02
N LYS A 6 17.51 0.87 -14.50
CA LYS A 6 16.52 1.04 -15.57
C LYS A 6 15.13 0.82 -15.04
N ILE A 7 14.16 1.56 -15.59
CA ILE A 7 12.76 1.40 -15.27
C ILE A 7 11.92 1.26 -16.54
N ALA A 8 10.83 0.53 -16.42
CA ALA A 8 9.73 0.57 -17.36
C ALA A 8 8.41 0.62 -16.57
N PHE A 9 7.38 1.23 -17.13
CA PHE A 9 6.13 1.42 -16.43
C PHE A 9 4.94 1.39 -17.38
N PHE A 10 3.77 1.17 -16.79
CA PHE A 10 2.49 1.25 -17.48
C PHE A 10 1.40 1.87 -16.61
N ARG A 11 0.36 2.35 -17.26
CA ARG A 11 -0.93 2.68 -16.68
C ARG A 11 -2.00 2.07 -17.57
N ARG A 12 -2.91 1.26 -17.00
CA ARG A 12 -3.97 0.57 -17.73
C ARG A 12 -5.29 0.75 -17.03
N GLU A 13 -6.29 1.19 -17.76
CA GLU A 13 -7.66 1.29 -17.26
C GLU A 13 -8.24 -0.09 -16.91
N ILE A 14 -8.92 -0.13 -15.75
CA ILE A 14 -9.55 -1.32 -15.17
C ILE A 14 -10.99 -1.05 -14.74
N ASN A 15 -11.70 -0.16 -15.41
CA ASN A 15 -13.09 0.12 -15.13
C ASN A 15 -13.93 -1.16 -15.24
N PRO A 16 -14.88 -1.39 -14.30
CA PRO A 16 -15.92 -2.40 -14.49
C PRO A 16 -17.01 -1.90 -15.44
N GLU A 17 -17.89 -2.79 -15.84
CA GLU A 17 -19.14 -2.40 -16.48
C GLU A 17 -20.04 -1.66 -15.45
N ILE A 18 -20.85 -0.71 -15.93
CA ILE A 18 -21.90 -0.08 -15.09
C ILE A 18 -22.90 -1.16 -14.68
N GLY A 19 -23.30 -1.16 -13.41
CA GLY A 19 -24.10 -2.21 -12.79
C GLY A 19 -23.25 -3.21 -12.01
N ALA A 20 -21.92 -3.08 -11.97
CA ALA A 20 -21.07 -3.87 -11.12
C ALA A 20 -21.38 -3.63 -9.63
N LEU A 21 -21.30 -4.69 -8.81
CA LEU A 21 -21.37 -4.58 -7.36
C LEU A 21 -20.18 -3.75 -6.86
N VAL A 22 -20.46 -2.73 -6.04
CA VAL A 22 -19.42 -1.85 -5.47
C VAL A 22 -18.93 -2.44 -4.15
N ALA A 23 -17.62 -2.50 -3.99
CA ALA A 23 -16.96 -3.08 -2.83
C ALA A 23 -16.97 -2.16 -1.60
N GLY A 24 -16.93 -2.76 -0.40
CA GLY A 24 -16.54 -2.08 0.83
C GLY A 24 -17.65 -1.50 1.69
N TYR A 25 -18.91 -1.44 1.22
CA TYR A 25 -20.04 -0.91 2.01
C TYR A 25 -21.20 -1.87 2.15
N SER A 26 -21.85 -2.22 1.04
CA SER A 26 -23.01 -3.08 1.02
C SER A 26 -22.87 -4.13 -0.06
N MET A 27 -23.33 -5.34 0.22
CA MET A 27 -23.36 -6.43 -0.74
C MET A 27 -24.53 -6.35 -1.73
N THR A 28 -25.21 -5.21 -1.80
CA THR A 28 -26.35 -4.98 -2.68
C THR A 28 -26.23 -3.71 -3.51
N ASP A 29 -25.16 -2.95 -3.32
CA ASP A 29 -24.98 -1.66 -4.00
C ASP A 29 -24.32 -1.84 -5.36
N HIS A 30 -25.03 -1.50 -6.43
CA HIS A 30 -24.56 -1.59 -7.79
C HIS A 30 -24.21 -0.21 -8.36
N SER A 31 -23.14 -0.15 -9.15
CA SER A 31 -22.71 1.10 -9.76
C SER A 31 -23.70 1.60 -10.82
N VAL A 32 -23.94 2.93 -10.83
CA VAL A 32 -24.82 3.59 -11.80
C VAL A 32 -24.07 4.49 -12.77
N MET A 33 -22.82 4.82 -12.46
CA MET A 33 -21.95 5.61 -13.32
C MET A 33 -20.49 5.44 -12.96
N ILE A 34 -19.62 5.80 -13.88
CA ILE A 34 -18.20 6.00 -13.66
C ILE A 34 -17.97 7.51 -13.55
N GLU A 35 -17.50 7.98 -12.39
CA GLU A 35 -17.17 9.38 -12.15
C GLU A 35 -15.75 9.70 -12.59
N ASP A 36 -14.80 8.82 -12.24
CA ASP A 36 -13.44 8.83 -12.73
C ASP A 36 -12.91 7.41 -12.90
N ASP A 37 -11.91 7.27 -13.77
CA ASP A 37 -11.42 5.97 -14.19
C ASP A 37 -10.55 5.31 -13.12
N LEU A 38 -10.76 4.00 -12.95
CA LEU A 38 -9.89 3.11 -12.18
C LEU A 38 -8.70 2.67 -13.04
N PHE A 39 -7.54 2.63 -12.43
CA PHE A 39 -6.32 2.16 -13.09
C PHE A 39 -5.60 1.08 -12.29
N MET A 40 -4.90 0.21 -13.00
CA MET A 40 -3.71 -0.44 -12.50
C MET A 40 -2.49 0.30 -13.03
N THR A 41 -1.51 0.51 -12.17
CA THR A 41 -0.23 1.15 -12.50
C THR A 41 0.90 0.22 -12.13
N GLY A 42 1.86 0.00 -13.03
CA GLY A 42 2.97 -0.91 -12.82
C GLY A 42 4.32 -0.25 -13.03
N LEU A 43 5.31 -0.66 -12.24
CA LEU A 43 6.70 -0.23 -12.34
C LEU A 43 7.61 -1.45 -12.27
N LEU A 44 8.38 -1.68 -13.34
CA LEU A 44 9.50 -2.62 -13.39
C LEU A 44 10.79 -1.85 -13.12
N CYS A 45 11.58 -2.29 -12.13
CA CYS A 45 12.93 -1.81 -11.89
C CYS A 45 13.95 -2.92 -12.21
N ASP A 46 15.04 -2.57 -12.89
CA ASP A 46 16.13 -3.46 -13.29
C ASP A 46 17.46 -2.81 -12.94
N ASP A 47 18.25 -3.43 -12.04
CA ASP A 47 19.60 -2.96 -11.64
C ASP A 47 20.71 -3.60 -12.46
N GLY A 48 20.34 -4.42 -13.46
CA GLY A 48 21.25 -5.17 -14.32
C GLY A 48 21.65 -6.56 -13.77
N GLU A 49 21.28 -6.90 -12.54
CA GLU A 49 21.42 -8.23 -11.93
C GLU A 49 20.07 -8.79 -11.52
N ASN A 50 19.24 -7.96 -10.91
CA ASN A 50 17.93 -8.29 -10.39
C ASN A 50 16.87 -7.37 -10.97
N LYS A 51 15.62 -7.87 -10.94
CA LYS A 51 14.43 -7.09 -11.31
C LYS A 51 13.36 -7.26 -10.26
N ILE A 52 12.57 -6.21 -10.09
CA ILE A 52 11.31 -6.25 -9.32
C ILE A 52 10.20 -5.61 -10.11
N LEU A 53 8.98 -6.10 -9.92
CA LEU A 53 7.76 -5.53 -10.46
C LEU A 53 6.81 -5.16 -9.33
N LEU A 54 6.41 -3.90 -9.26
CA LEU A 54 5.36 -3.41 -8.36
C LEU A 54 4.14 -3.01 -9.18
N ILE A 55 2.95 -3.53 -8.83
CA ILE A 55 1.67 -3.15 -9.45
C ILE A 55 0.70 -2.71 -8.35
N SER A 56 0.15 -1.51 -8.49
CA SER A 56 -0.91 -0.96 -7.64
C SER A 56 -2.23 -0.89 -8.41
N PHE A 57 -3.32 -1.30 -7.74
CA PHE A 57 -4.66 -1.36 -8.30
C PHE A 57 -5.60 -0.42 -7.57
N ASP A 58 -6.46 0.32 -8.27
CA ASP A 58 -7.55 1.11 -7.68
C ASP A 58 -8.74 0.22 -7.31
N LEU A 59 -8.46 -0.77 -6.50
CA LEU A 59 -9.41 -1.78 -6.01
C LEU A 59 -9.35 -1.83 -4.48
N GLN A 60 -10.39 -2.39 -3.85
CA GLN A 60 -10.40 -2.59 -2.41
C GLN A 60 -9.29 -3.58 -1.98
N ALA A 61 -9.29 -4.77 -2.55
CA ALA A 61 -8.28 -5.80 -2.36
C ALA A 61 -8.40 -6.86 -3.47
N LEU A 62 -7.48 -7.81 -3.46
CA LEU A 62 -7.49 -8.99 -4.32
C LEU A 62 -7.37 -10.25 -3.45
N ASP A 63 -8.03 -11.32 -3.86
CA ASP A 63 -7.92 -12.60 -3.19
C ASP A 63 -6.54 -13.24 -3.36
N GLU A 64 -6.12 -14.00 -2.36
CA GLU A 64 -4.82 -14.68 -2.33
C GLU A 64 -4.60 -15.58 -3.56
N TRP A 65 -5.64 -16.32 -4.03
CA TRP A 65 -5.53 -17.19 -5.20
C TRP A 65 -5.18 -16.39 -6.46
N PHE A 66 -5.82 -15.24 -6.66
CA PHE A 66 -5.57 -14.34 -7.80
C PHE A 66 -4.16 -13.76 -7.73
N ILE A 67 -3.77 -13.26 -6.56
CA ILE A 67 -2.44 -12.69 -6.33
C ILE A 67 -1.36 -13.73 -6.62
N LYS A 68 -1.47 -14.95 -6.06
CA LYS A 68 -0.48 -16.02 -6.27
C LYS A 68 -0.36 -16.43 -7.74
N GLN A 69 -1.50 -16.61 -8.42
CA GLN A 69 -1.53 -16.99 -9.82
C GLN A 69 -0.82 -15.94 -10.69
N TYR A 70 -1.24 -14.69 -10.61
CA TYR A 70 -0.76 -13.67 -11.54
C TYR A 70 0.62 -13.13 -11.18
N ARG A 71 1.03 -13.16 -9.92
CA ARG A 71 2.43 -12.91 -9.54
C ARG A 71 3.36 -13.96 -10.12
N SER A 72 2.98 -15.23 -10.08
CA SER A 72 3.76 -16.33 -10.70
C SER A 72 3.89 -16.12 -12.21
N SER A 73 2.77 -15.88 -12.91
CA SER A 73 2.77 -15.66 -14.35
C SER A 73 3.59 -14.42 -14.78
N CYS A 74 3.49 -13.31 -14.04
CA CYS A 74 4.34 -12.14 -14.28
C CYS A 74 5.83 -12.47 -14.07
N GLY A 75 6.14 -13.25 -13.02
CA GLY A 75 7.49 -13.72 -12.74
C GLY A 75 8.06 -14.58 -13.88
N GLU A 76 7.26 -15.49 -14.42
CA GLU A 76 7.63 -16.31 -15.58
C GLU A 76 7.92 -15.46 -16.84
N ILE A 77 7.05 -14.49 -17.14
CA ILE A 77 7.23 -13.55 -18.27
C ILE A 77 8.54 -12.75 -18.13
N LEU A 78 8.84 -12.28 -16.93
CA LEU A 78 10.01 -11.41 -16.68
C LEU A 78 11.29 -12.20 -16.35
N GLY A 79 11.20 -13.52 -16.14
CA GLY A 79 12.30 -14.36 -15.71
C GLY A 79 12.77 -14.05 -14.28
N ILE A 80 11.84 -13.74 -13.37
CA ILE A 80 12.11 -13.41 -11.96
C ILE A 80 11.22 -14.24 -11.02
N PRO A 81 11.63 -14.45 -9.75
CA PRO A 81 10.79 -15.17 -8.80
C PRO A 81 9.51 -14.38 -8.47
N ALA A 82 8.41 -15.07 -8.17
CA ALA A 82 7.15 -14.43 -7.77
C ALA A 82 7.30 -13.55 -6.53
N SER A 83 8.29 -13.80 -5.66
CA SER A 83 8.64 -12.94 -4.52
C SER A 83 9.18 -11.56 -4.93
N SER A 84 9.63 -11.39 -6.17
CA SER A 84 10.06 -10.10 -6.75
C SER A 84 8.93 -9.39 -7.50
N VAL A 85 7.71 -9.93 -7.51
CA VAL A 85 6.51 -9.31 -8.07
C VAL A 85 5.56 -8.98 -6.91
N MET A 86 5.27 -7.70 -6.66
CA MET A 86 4.35 -7.26 -5.61
C MET A 86 3.10 -6.65 -6.22
N PHE A 87 1.95 -7.11 -5.73
CA PHE A 87 0.66 -6.48 -5.96
C PHE A 87 0.23 -5.75 -4.69
N THR A 88 -0.41 -4.61 -4.84
CA THR A 88 -1.02 -3.85 -3.74
C THR A 88 -2.27 -3.15 -4.23
N CYS A 89 -3.25 -2.98 -3.37
CA CYS A 89 -4.46 -2.23 -3.69
C CYS A 89 -4.47 -0.89 -2.96
N THR A 90 -5.04 0.13 -3.60
CA THR A 90 -5.26 1.42 -2.92
C THR A 90 -6.29 1.31 -1.81
N HIS A 91 -7.01 0.20 -1.73
CA HIS A 91 -8.14 -0.06 -0.85
C HIS A 91 -9.34 0.84 -1.13
N ASN A 92 -9.56 1.08 -2.40
CA ASN A 92 -10.66 1.91 -2.88
C ASN A 92 -12.03 1.28 -2.62
N HIS A 93 -12.92 2.02 -1.96
CA HIS A 93 -14.29 1.61 -1.65
C HIS A 93 -15.32 2.06 -2.71
N SER A 94 -14.86 2.55 -3.84
CA SER A 94 -15.71 2.92 -4.98
C SER A 94 -15.30 2.18 -6.26
N GLY A 95 -14.73 0.98 -6.10
CA GLY A 95 -14.40 0.03 -7.17
C GLY A 95 -15.30 -1.19 -7.16
N PRO A 96 -15.15 -2.11 -8.14
CA PRO A 96 -15.94 -3.34 -8.19
C PRO A 96 -15.55 -4.32 -7.07
N GLN A 97 -16.47 -5.22 -6.72
CA GLN A 97 -16.22 -6.32 -5.81
C GLN A 97 -15.23 -7.31 -6.44
N THR A 98 -14.07 -7.47 -5.81
CA THR A 98 -12.95 -8.32 -6.27
C THR A 98 -12.49 -9.33 -5.22
N ILE A 99 -13.17 -9.37 -4.07
CA ILE A 99 -12.89 -10.27 -2.96
C ILE A 99 -14.01 -11.29 -2.88
N CYS A 100 -13.65 -12.57 -2.79
CA CYS A 100 -14.58 -13.65 -2.56
C CYS A 100 -14.84 -13.78 -1.07
N GLU A 101 -15.89 -13.17 -0.57
CA GLU A 101 -16.37 -13.47 0.77
C GLU A 101 -17.18 -14.78 0.76
N PRO A 102 -16.98 -15.71 1.71
CA PRO A 102 -17.57 -17.04 1.67
C PRO A 102 -19.07 -17.08 1.48
N ARG A 103 -19.76 -16.10 2.07
CA ARG A 103 -21.22 -15.96 1.95
C ARG A 103 -21.69 -15.34 0.64
N TYR A 104 -20.78 -14.77 -0.14
CA TYR A 104 -21.06 -13.91 -1.28
C TYR A 104 -20.23 -14.27 -2.52
N GLU A 105 -19.68 -15.48 -2.57
CA GLU A 105 -18.91 -15.95 -3.73
C GLU A 105 -19.66 -15.77 -5.05
N HIS A 106 -20.98 -15.92 -5.04
CA HIS A 106 -21.84 -15.71 -6.20
C HIS A 106 -21.88 -14.24 -6.68
N LEU A 107 -21.42 -13.29 -5.86
CA LEU A 107 -21.37 -11.86 -6.19
C LEU A 107 -20.04 -11.45 -6.84
N LEU A 108 -19.05 -12.33 -6.85
CA LEU A 108 -17.77 -12.05 -7.48
C LEU A 108 -17.93 -11.97 -9.00
N HIS A 109 -17.52 -10.86 -9.59
CA HIS A 109 -17.49 -10.68 -11.04
C HIS A 109 -16.33 -11.47 -11.68
N ARG A 110 -16.50 -12.77 -11.90
CA ARG A 110 -15.46 -13.64 -12.45
C ARG A 110 -14.96 -13.16 -13.81
N SER A 111 -15.86 -12.72 -14.69
CA SER A 111 -15.47 -12.17 -16.01
C SER A 111 -14.58 -10.92 -15.89
N TYR A 112 -14.85 -10.06 -14.92
CA TYR A 112 -13.98 -8.91 -14.61
C TYR A 112 -12.61 -9.34 -14.12
N MET A 113 -12.55 -10.33 -13.23
CA MET A 113 -11.28 -10.87 -12.71
C MET A 113 -10.45 -11.53 -13.82
N ASP A 114 -11.10 -12.26 -14.74
CA ASP A 114 -10.43 -12.86 -15.90
C ASP A 114 -9.87 -11.79 -16.85
N ASP A 115 -10.63 -10.72 -17.10
CA ASP A 115 -10.18 -9.60 -17.93
C ASP A 115 -9.03 -8.83 -17.25
N LEU A 116 -9.13 -8.58 -15.95
CA LEU A 116 -8.06 -7.98 -15.15
C LEU A 116 -6.77 -8.79 -15.25
N GLY A 117 -6.88 -10.12 -15.10
CA GLY A 117 -5.73 -11.01 -15.24
C GLY A 117 -5.07 -10.94 -16.61
N LYS A 118 -5.86 -10.92 -17.69
CA LYS A 118 -5.34 -10.73 -19.06
C LYS A 118 -4.60 -9.40 -19.22
N LYS A 119 -5.20 -8.31 -18.73
CA LYS A 119 -4.59 -6.98 -18.79
C LYS A 119 -3.26 -6.92 -18.03
N ILE A 120 -3.15 -7.60 -16.86
CA ILE A 120 -1.89 -7.70 -16.12
C ILE A 120 -0.79 -8.35 -16.98
N LEU A 121 -1.08 -9.49 -17.61
CA LEU A 121 -0.10 -10.22 -18.41
C LEU A 121 0.29 -9.43 -19.67
N GLU A 122 -0.67 -8.87 -20.39
CA GLU A 122 -0.43 -8.02 -21.57
C GLU A 122 0.49 -6.83 -21.29
N GLU A 123 0.29 -6.14 -20.15
CA GLU A 123 1.15 -5.00 -19.79
C GLU A 123 2.52 -5.47 -19.30
N THR A 124 2.59 -6.60 -18.58
CA THR A 124 3.86 -7.18 -18.13
C THR A 124 4.77 -7.57 -19.30
N GLU A 125 4.22 -8.17 -20.35
CA GLU A 125 4.96 -8.53 -21.58
C GLU A 125 5.61 -7.31 -22.27
N LYS A 126 4.91 -6.16 -22.25
CA LYS A 126 5.37 -4.92 -22.90
C LYS A 126 6.51 -4.23 -22.14
N LEU A 127 6.69 -4.52 -20.84
CA LEU A 127 7.66 -3.79 -20.00
C LEU A 127 9.10 -4.00 -20.42
N THR A 128 9.48 -5.23 -20.79
CA THR A 128 10.87 -5.57 -21.12
C THR A 128 11.41 -4.77 -22.30
N GLY A 129 10.54 -4.41 -23.26
CA GLY A 129 10.89 -3.59 -24.42
C GLY A 129 10.93 -2.08 -24.15
N LYS A 130 10.58 -1.62 -22.95
CA LYS A 130 10.43 -0.20 -22.60
C LYS A 130 11.42 0.29 -21.54
N LEU A 131 12.39 -0.53 -21.14
CA LEU A 131 13.36 -0.17 -20.12
C LEU A 131 14.20 1.05 -20.54
N GLN A 132 14.24 2.05 -19.65
CA GLN A 132 15.01 3.28 -19.83
C GLN A 132 15.78 3.63 -18.57
N ASP A 133 16.91 4.32 -18.71
CA ASP A 133 17.76 4.73 -17.59
C ASP A 133 17.03 5.73 -16.68
N ALA A 134 17.23 5.60 -15.37
CA ALA A 134 16.66 6.51 -14.37
C ALA A 134 17.59 6.76 -13.18
N ASP A 135 17.71 8.04 -12.78
CA ASP A 135 18.19 8.42 -11.45
C ASP A 135 17.05 8.22 -10.45
N CYS A 136 17.32 7.62 -9.30
CA CYS A 136 16.30 7.38 -8.27
C CYS A 136 16.52 8.25 -7.04
N PHE A 137 15.46 8.95 -6.62
CA PHE A 137 15.45 9.81 -5.44
C PHE A 137 14.35 9.36 -4.49
N PHE A 138 14.57 9.58 -3.20
CA PHE A 138 13.50 9.44 -2.20
C PHE A 138 13.38 10.70 -1.36
N TYR A 139 12.19 10.94 -0.85
CA TYR A 139 11.93 11.99 0.13
C TYR A 139 10.64 11.66 0.90
N SER A 140 10.60 12.05 2.18
CA SER A 140 9.38 11.95 2.98
C SER A 140 9.05 13.29 3.61
N SER A 141 7.77 13.60 3.73
CA SER A 141 7.26 14.78 4.42
C SER A 141 6.02 14.42 5.24
N ASN A 142 5.79 15.15 6.34
CA ASN A 142 4.56 15.00 7.10
C ASN A 142 3.45 15.83 6.45
N VAL A 143 2.30 15.20 6.22
CA VAL A 143 1.11 15.83 5.63
C VAL A 143 -0.10 15.49 6.47
N ASP A 144 -0.82 16.50 6.92
CA ASP A 144 -1.95 16.34 7.85
C ASP A 144 -3.29 16.23 7.10
N GLU A 145 -3.46 15.12 6.35
CA GLU A 145 -4.66 14.84 5.56
C GLU A 145 -5.43 13.60 6.02
N ASN A 146 -5.00 12.97 7.12
CA ASN A 146 -5.64 11.81 7.70
C ASN A 146 -5.83 11.97 9.21
N LEU A 147 -6.68 11.12 9.79
CA LEU A 147 -6.83 10.96 11.23
C LEU A 147 -7.12 9.49 11.58
N ASN A 148 -6.81 9.11 12.81
CA ASN A 148 -7.25 7.83 13.34
C ASN A 148 -8.74 7.92 13.70
N ARG A 149 -9.56 6.96 13.22
CA ARG A 149 -11.02 6.98 13.41
C ARG A 149 -11.47 6.39 14.75
N ARG A 150 -10.54 5.81 15.50
CA ARG A 150 -10.86 5.21 16.79
C ARG A 150 -10.93 6.29 17.87
N TYR A 151 -12.04 6.32 18.58
CA TYR A 151 -12.20 7.09 19.81
C TYR A 151 -12.23 6.12 20.98
N VAL A 152 -11.31 6.28 21.92
CA VAL A 152 -11.23 5.46 23.13
C VAL A 152 -11.63 6.31 24.32
N THR A 153 -12.71 5.91 24.99
CA THR A 153 -13.20 6.58 26.21
C THR A 153 -12.24 6.39 27.39
N PRO A 154 -12.30 7.26 28.42
CA PRO A 154 -11.43 7.13 29.59
C PRO A 154 -11.55 5.81 30.35
N ASP A 155 -12.66 5.09 30.22
CA ASP A 155 -12.89 3.74 30.75
C ASP A 155 -12.43 2.62 29.79
N ASN A 156 -11.64 2.97 28.77
CA ASN A 156 -11.02 2.05 27.80
C ASN A 156 -12.02 1.30 26.90
N HIS A 157 -13.13 1.93 26.54
CA HIS A 157 -14.02 1.42 25.50
C HIS A 157 -13.82 2.19 24.19
N ALA A 158 -13.54 1.49 23.10
CA ALA A 158 -13.47 2.09 21.79
C ALA A 158 -14.85 2.15 21.13
N SER A 159 -15.19 3.31 20.61
CA SER A 159 -16.35 3.53 19.77
C SER A 159 -15.88 3.79 18.33
N PHE A 160 -16.61 3.23 17.39
CA PHE A 160 -16.55 3.72 16.00
C PHE A 160 -17.31 5.05 15.99
N LEU A 161 -16.75 6.04 15.33
CA LEU A 161 -17.35 7.37 15.25
C LEU A 161 -18.82 7.29 14.80
N PRO A 162 -19.79 7.64 15.66
CA PRO A 162 -21.21 7.58 15.28
C PRO A 162 -21.61 8.68 14.30
N SER A 163 -20.88 9.80 14.26
CA SER A 163 -20.93 10.79 13.19
C SER A 163 -19.55 11.36 12.94
N TYR A 164 -19.22 11.52 11.68
CA TYR A 164 -17.90 11.98 11.22
C TYR A 164 -17.54 13.37 11.76
N ASN A 165 -18.52 14.23 12.03
CA ASN A 165 -18.28 15.63 12.38
C ASN A 165 -18.26 15.90 13.88
N GLU A 166 -19.02 15.13 14.68
CA GLU A 166 -19.20 15.43 16.11
C GLU A 166 -18.06 14.90 16.99
N MET A 167 -17.43 13.79 16.58
CA MET A 167 -16.42 13.09 17.39
C MET A 167 -14.97 13.32 16.95
N ARG A 168 -14.76 14.01 15.84
CA ARG A 168 -13.43 14.30 15.28
C ARG A 168 -12.44 14.93 16.26
N PRO A 169 -12.83 15.93 17.07
CA PRO A 169 -11.93 16.54 18.04
C PRO A 169 -11.47 15.59 19.15
N LEU A 170 -12.15 14.43 19.29
CA LEU A 170 -11.89 13.45 20.34
C LEU A 170 -11.05 12.26 19.83
N CYS A 171 -10.72 12.22 18.53
CA CYS A 171 -9.86 11.21 17.95
C CYS A 171 -8.40 11.59 18.16
N ASP A 172 -7.77 11.05 19.17
CA ASP A 172 -6.38 11.28 19.56
C ASP A 172 -5.48 10.05 19.32
N GLY A 173 -5.96 9.03 18.62
CA GLY A 173 -5.20 7.85 18.25
C GLY A 173 -4.00 8.20 17.36
N PHE A 174 -3.00 7.32 17.36
CA PHE A 174 -1.83 7.47 16.50
C PHE A 174 -2.24 7.57 15.03
N ALA A 175 -1.71 8.55 14.32
CA ALA A 175 -1.93 8.75 12.89
C ALA A 175 -0.58 8.84 12.16
N ASP A 176 -0.36 7.94 11.19
CA ASP A 176 0.82 8.01 10.32
C ASP A 176 0.64 9.13 9.30
N LYS A 177 1.34 10.26 9.52
CA LYS A 177 1.29 11.45 8.67
C LYS A 177 2.34 11.46 7.55
N GLU A 178 3.16 10.41 7.45
CA GLU A 178 4.22 10.36 6.46
C GLU A 178 3.65 10.21 5.05
N LEU A 179 3.92 11.19 4.18
CA LEU A 179 3.86 11.03 2.73
C LEU A 179 5.27 10.68 2.24
N GLY A 180 5.48 9.39 2.01
CA GLY A 180 6.71 8.87 1.44
C GLY A 180 6.68 8.93 -0.08
N CYS A 181 7.78 9.36 -0.71
CA CYS A 181 7.85 9.47 -2.17
C CYS A 181 9.14 8.89 -2.73
N LEU A 182 9.01 8.19 -3.88
CA LEU A 182 10.11 7.85 -4.78
C LEU A 182 9.95 8.61 -6.09
N PHE A 183 11.05 9.14 -6.60
CA PHE A 183 11.08 9.89 -7.87
C PHE A 183 12.11 9.26 -8.80
N PHE A 184 11.68 8.87 -9.98
CA PHE A 184 12.54 8.35 -11.03
C PHE A 184 12.69 9.43 -12.10
N MET A 185 13.93 9.87 -12.31
CA MET A 185 14.26 11.00 -13.16
C MET A 185 15.02 10.57 -14.40
N ASP A 186 14.67 11.11 -15.56
CA ASP A 186 15.53 10.99 -16.74
C ASP A 186 16.93 11.58 -16.41
N PRO A 187 18.00 10.77 -16.51
CA PRO A 187 19.32 11.23 -16.11
C PRO A 187 19.91 12.31 -17.02
N VAL A 188 19.37 12.48 -18.24
CA VAL A 188 19.81 13.47 -19.23
C VAL A 188 18.94 14.71 -19.20
N LYS A 189 17.61 14.54 -19.40
CA LYS A 189 16.64 15.64 -19.47
C LYS A 189 16.34 16.26 -18.11
N LYS A 190 16.62 15.54 -17.01
CA LYS A 190 16.30 15.94 -15.62
C LYS A 190 14.81 16.17 -15.37
N LEU A 191 13.96 15.48 -16.14
CA LEU A 191 12.52 15.48 -15.97
C LEU A 191 12.08 14.23 -15.22
N PRO A 192 11.01 14.29 -14.41
CA PRO A 192 10.47 13.12 -13.77
C PRO A 192 9.84 12.19 -14.81
N LEU A 193 10.14 10.90 -14.69
CA LEU A 193 9.59 9.82 -15.52
C LEU A 193 8.45 9.13 -14.79
N TYR A 194 8.66 8.84 -13.51
CA TYR A 194 7.73 8.11 -12.67
C TYR A 194 7.81 8.58 -11.22
N ILE A 195 6.66 8.64 -10.56
CA ILE A 195 6.56 9.04 -9.15
C ILE A 195 5.71 8.02 -8.39
N ILE A 196 6.21 7.55 -7.24
CA ILE A 196 5.42 6.76 -6.29
C ILE A 196 5.14 7.64 -5.08
N GLY A 197 3.86 7.67 -4.64
CA GLY A 197 3.45 8.21 -3.35
C GLY A 197 2.93 7.11 -2.45
N ASN A 198 3.33 7.11 -1.16
CA ASN A 198 2.83 6.21 -0.13
C ASN A 198 2.24 7.04 1.01
N TYR A 199 0.97 6.80 1.34
CA TYR A 199 0.28 7.53 2.41
C TYR A 199 -0.78 6.64 3.07
N ALA A 200 -0.95 6.75 4.40
CA ALA A 200 -1.85 5.92 5.17
C ALA A 200 -3.21 6.61 5.35
N ALA A 201 -4.17 6.32 4.47
CA ALA A 201 -5.57 6.70 4.63
C ALA A 201 -6.47 5.79 3.79
N HIS A 202 -7.61 5.40 4.32
CA HIS A 202 -8.65 4.73 3.53
C HIS A 202 -9.16 5.66 2.43
N PRO A 203 -9.29 5.21 1.19
CA PRO A 203 -9.94 5.97 0.12
C PRO A 203 -11.47 5.95 0.31
N LEU A 204 -11.91 6.80 1.21
CA LEU A 204 -13.31 7.00 1.61
C LEU A 204 -13.74 8.46 1.47
N ALA A 205 -12.87 9.35 0.98
CA ALA A 205 -13.16 10.77 0.89
C ALA A 205 -14.28 11.07 -0.12
N GLY A 206 -14.36 10.29 -1.19
CA GLY A 206 -15.37 10.41 -2.23
C GLY A 206 -16.77 9.87 -1.84
N HIS A 207 -16.85 9.13 -0.73
CA HIS A 207 -18.12 8.54 -0.30
C HIS A 207 -18.91 9.48 0.58
N ALA A 208 -20.12 9.84 0.13
CA ALA A 208 -21.10 10.58 0.94
C ALA A 208 -22.24 9.63 1.33
N PRO A 209 -22.40 9.28 2.63
CA PRO A 209 -23.51 8.45 3.09
C PRO A 209 -24.86 9.06 2.68
N GLY A 210 -25.72 8.23 2.08
CA GLY A 210 -27.08 8.64 1.68
C GLY A 210 -27.19 9.31 0.30
N LEU A 211 -26.11 9.61 -0.38
CA LEU A 211 -26.12 10.10 -1.78
C LEU A 211 -25.92 8.99 -2.82
N GLY A 212 -26.29 7.76 -2.43
CA GLY A 212 -26.17 6.59 -3.30
C GLY A 212 -24.73 6.37 -3.75
N GLY A 213 -23.93 5.77 -2.91
CA GLY A 213 -22.51 5.46 -3.13
C GLY A 213 -22.25 4.51 -4.29
N LEU A 214 -22.86 4.79 -5.43
CA LEU A 214 -22.96 3.90 -6.57
C LEU A 214 -22.15 4.45 -7.75
N LYS A 215 -21.18 5.29 -7.44
CA LYS A 215 -20.25 5.79 -8.45
C LYS A 215 -18.95 5.01 -8.38
N ILE A 216 -18.44 4.61 -9.52
CA ILE A 216 -17.06 4.13 -9.65
C ILE A 216 -16.14 5.34 -9.65
N SER A 217 -15.16 5.33 -8.76
CA SER A 217 -14.14 6.39 -8.63
C SER A 217 -12.87 5.82 -8.02
N ALA A 218 -11.72 6.34 -8.42
CA ALA A 218 -10.42 6.03 -7.80
C ALA A 218 -10.13 6.87 -6.55
N ASP A 219 -11.11 7.66 -6.07
CA ASP A 219 -11.03 8.50 -4.88
C ASP A 219 -9.80 9.43 -4.88
N PHE A 220 -9.29 9.85 -3.71
CA PHE A 220 -8.12 10.71 -3.62
C PHE A 220 -6.83 10.13 -4.23
N PRO A 221 -6.57 8.79 -4.25
CA PRO A 221 -5.44 8.23 -4.99
C PRO A 221 -5.47 8.54 -6.50
N GLY A 222 -6.65 8.46 -7.10
CA GLY A 222 -6.85 8.85 -8.51
C GLY A 222 -6.57 10.33 -8.74
N ALA A 223 -7.13 11.20 -7.88
CA ALA A 223 -6.89 12.64 -7.95
C ALA A 223 -5.41 13.00 -7.73
N PHE A 224 -4.71 12.31 -6.84
CA PHE A 224 -3.26 12.44 -6.63
C PHE A 224 -2.49 12.15 -7.91
N ARG A 225 -2.71 11.00 -8.53
CA ARG A 225 -2.04 10.61 -9.79
C ARG A 225 -2.32 11.61 -10.91
N ASN A 226 -3.60 11.91 -11.12
CA ASN A 226 -4.01 12.78 -12.23
C ASN A 226 -3.40 14.18 -12.09
N TYR A 227 -3.32 14.74 -10.87
CA TYR A 227 -2.68 16.03 -10.66
C TYR A 227 -1.17 15.99 -10.92
N ILE A 228 -0.45 14.97 -10.45
CA ILE A 228 0.99 14.81 -10.70
C ILE A 228 1.25 14.71 -12.20
N THR A 229 0.55 13.82 -12.89
CA THR A 229 0.72 13.64 -14.35
C THR A 229 0.43 14.94 -15.12
N ALA A 230 -0.63 15.65 -14.75
CA ALA A 230 -0.97 16.92 -15.40
C ALA A 230 0.09 18.02 -15.18
N GLN A 231 0.76 18.03 -14.02
CA GLN A 231 1.77 19.04 -13.69
C GLN A 231 3.17 18.72 -14.24
N THR A 232 3.50 17.45 -14.42
CA THR A 232 4.88 17.03 -14.69
C THR A 232 5.06 16.22 -15.98
N GLY A 233 4.00 15.64 -16.50
CA GLY A 233 4.05 14.66 -17.58
C GLY A 233 4.55 13.28 -17.13
N ALA A 234 4.93 13.10 -15.85
CA ALA A 234 5.35 11.82 -15.32
C ALA A 234 4.15 10.91 -15.08
N GLU A 235 4.32 9.61 -15.25
CA GLU A 235 3.36 8.64 -14.74
C GLU A 235 3.50 8.51 -13.22
N CYS A 236 2.44 8.06 -12.56
CA CYS A 236 2.39 8.07 -11.11
C CYS A 236 1.65 6.84 -10.56
N MET A 237 2.18 6.30 -9.46
CA MET A 237 1.58 5.22 -8.66
C MET A 237 1.25 5.75 -7.27
N PHE A 238 0.11 5.34 -6.73
CA PHE A 238 -0.22 5.50 -5.32
C PHE A 238 -0.18 4.13 -4.64
N VAL A 239 0.45 4.07 -3.48
CA VAL A 239 0.52 2.88 -2.61
C VAL A 239 -0.05 3.27 -1.26
N SER A 240 -1.12 2.61 -0.85
CA SER A 240 -1.71 2.86 0.47
C SER A 240 -0.83 2.30 1.57
N GLY A 241 -0.61 3.10 2.62
CA GLY A 241 0.09 2.71 3.84
C GLY A 241 -0.78 1.89 4.78
N ALA A 242 -0.32 1.64 6.02
CA ALA A 242 -1.11 0.96 7.05
C ALA A 242 -2.30 1.85 7.45
N ALA A 243 -3.45 1.58 6.88
CA ALA A 243 -4.62 2.44 6.97
C ALA A 243 -5.83 1.81 7.65
N GLY A 244 -5.69 0.65 8.31
CA GLY A 244 -6.83 -0.08 8.88
C GLY A 244 -7.74 0.76 9.78
N ASP A 245 -7.20 1.70 10.52
CA ASP A 245 -7.91 2.64 11.39
C ASP A 245 -7.77 4.10 10.97
N MET A 246 -7.23 4.36 9.76
CA MET A 246 -6.99 5.70 9.25
C MET A 246 -8.03 6.12 8.22
N ILE A 247 -8.55 7.31 8.35
CA ILE A 247 -9.53 7.90 7.42
C ILE A 247 -9.08 9.30 6.97
N PRO A 248 -9.64 9.81 5.86
CA PRO A 248 -9.44 11.19 5.44
C PRO A 248 -9.85 12.19 6.52
N LYS A 249 -9.14 13.32 6.60
CA LYS A 249 -9.41 14.41 7.55
C LYS A 249 -10.43 15.43 7.01
N GLU A 250 -11.22 15.07 6.04
CA GLU A 250 -12.20 15.98 5.44
C GLU A 250 -13.40 16.22 6.36
N ASP A 251 -13.90 17.45 6.39
CA ASP A 251 -15.08 17.80 7.18
C ASP A 251 -16.37 17.32 6.51
N GLU A 252 -16.40 17.33 5.18
CA GLU A 252 -17.48 16.80 4.36
C GLU A 252 -16.91 15.74 3.40
N LEU A 253 -17.66 14.67 3.16
CA LEU A 253 -17.29 13.63 2.21
C LEU A 253 -17.99 13.88 0.86
N GLY A 254 -17.35 13.43 -0.20
CA GLY A 254 -17.87 13.53 -1.57
C GLY A 254 -16.76 13.68 -2.59
N SER A 255 -17.12 13.67 -3.86
CA SER A 255 -16.16 13.72 -4.98
C SER A 255 -15.20 14.91 -4.92
N ASP A 256 -15.69 16.08 -4.47
CA ASP A 256 -14.85 17.27 -4.29
C ASP A 256 -13.85 17.09 -3.14
N ALA A 257 -14.24 16.47 -2.04
CA ALA A 257 -13.35 16.18 -0.92
C ALA A 257 -12.21 15.26 -1.36
N ALA A 258 -12.53 14.15 -2.04
CA ALA A 258 -11.54 13.24 -2.59
C ALA A 258 -10.57 13.95 -3.55
N ARG A 259 -11.11 14.76 -4.47
CA ARG A 259 -10.32 15.54 -5.41
C ARG A 259 -9.39 16.52 -4.70
N GLN A 260 -9.87 17.26 -3.71
CA GLN A 260 -9.07 18.25 -2.97
C GLN A 260 -7.99 17.59 -2.12
N MET A 261 -8.29 16.51 -1.41
CA MET A 261 -7.30 15.74 -0.64
C MET A 261 -6.19 15.23 -1.57
N GLY A 262 -6.54 14.58 -2.69
CA GLY A 262 -5.56 14.10 -3.66
C GLY A 262 -4.66 15.22 -4.20
N ILE A 263 -5.23 16.40 -4.51
CA ILE A 263 -4.46 17.56 -4.96
C ILE A 263 -3.52 18.08 -3.86
N ARG A 264 -3.95 18.13 -2.59
CA ARG A 264 -3.09 18.60 -1.49
C ARG A 264 -1.92 17.64 -1.27
N LEU A 265 -2.16 16.32 -1.27
CA LEU A 265 -1.10 15.30 -1.22
C LEU A 265 -0.15 15.42 -2.43
N ALA A 266 -0.68 15.57 -3.64
CA ALA A 266 0.13 15.72 -4.85
C ALA A 266 1.01 16.98 -4.81
N LYS A 267 0.48 18.12 -4.34
CA LYS A 267 1.28 19.34 -4.13
C LYS A 267 2.39 19.12 -3.10
N ALA A 268 2.14 18.34 -2.04
CA ALA A 268 3.17 17.99 -1.06
C ALA A 268 4.25 17.10 -1.69
N ALA A 269 3.86 16.09 -2.49
CA ALA A 269 4.81 15.24 -3.24
C ALA A 269 5.66 16.05 -4.23
N LEU A 270 5.08 17.01 -4.94
CA LEU A 270 5.84 17.89 -5.86
C LEU A 270 6.80 18.82 -5.11
N ARG A 271 6.44 19.32 -3.92
CA ARG A 271 7.40 20.05 -3.05
C ARG A 271 8.53 19.13 -2.60
N SER A 272 8.23 17.88 -2.23
CA SER A 272 9.22 16.85 -1.88
C SER A 272 10.15 16.52 -3.06
N HIS A 273 9.62 16.44 -4.27
CA HIS A 273 10.41 16.29 -5.50
C HIS A 273 11.42 17.43 -5.68
N ILE A 274 10.98 18.69 -5.53
CA ILE A 274 11.87 19.85 -5.62
C ILE A 274 12.94 19.82 -4.53
N ALA A 275 12.58 19.46 -3.29
CA ALA A 275 13.52 19.37 -2.19
C ALA A 275 14.57 18.27 -2.42
N ALA A 276 14.15 17.10 -2.90
CA ALA A 276 15.04 15.99 -3.20
C ALA A 276 16.02 16.31 -4.33
N THR A 277 15.54 16.88 -5.42
CA THR A 277 16.38 17.19 -6.60
C THR A 277 17.35 18.33 -6.36
N ARG A 278 16.98 19.34 -5.52
CA ARG A 278 17.89 20.42 -5.10
C ARG A 278 19.02 19.93 -4.19
N ASN A 279 18.80 18.86 -3.46
CA ASN A 279 19.77 18.26 -2.53
C ASN A 279 20.17 16.86 -3.02
N LYS A 280 20.63 16.80 -4.28
CA LYS A 280 20.93 15.54 -4.98
C LYS A 280 21.88 14.65 -4.19
N ASP A 281 22.96 15.18 -3.64
CA ASP A 281 23.98 14.42 -2.91
C ASP A 281 23.42 13.66 -1.69
N ARG A 282 22.30 14.13 -1.17
CA ARG A 282 21.63 13.55 0.00
C ARG A 282 20.51 12.59 -0.34
N TYR A 283 19.75 12.85 -1.41
CA TYR A 283 18.50 12.16 -1.71
C TYR A 283 18.51 11.33 -2.98
N CYS A 284 19.52 11.52 -3.85
CA CYS A 284 19.74 10.62 -4.97
C CYS A 284 20.43 9.36 -4.50
N MET A 285 19.77 8.22 -4.66
CA MET A 285 20.36 6.94 -4.30
C MET A 285 21.44 6.57 -5.29
N GLN A 286 22.60 6.11 -4.77
CA GLN A 286 23.73 5.64 -5.56
C GLN A 286 23.77 4.12 -5.55
N ASN A 287 24.25 3.50 -6.65
CA ASN A 287 24.40 2.04 -6.75
C ASN A 287 23.11 1.30 -6.35
N VAL A 288 21.99 1.77 -6.89
CA VAL A 288 20.65 1.23 -6.56
C VAL A 288 20.61 -0.24 -6.93
N LYS A 289 20.40 -1.09 -5.92
CA LYS A 289 20.09 -2.52 -6.09
C LYS A 289 18.61 -2.74 -5.81
N VAL A 290 18.03 -3.74 -6.45
CA VAL A 290 16.66 -4.16 -6.21
C VAL A 290 16.60 -5.60 -5.75
N GLY A 291 15.60 -5.94 -4.95
CA GLY A 291 15.40 -7.30 -4.49
C GLY A 291 13.96 -7.54 -4.02
N GLY A 292 13.59 -8.81 -3.94
CA GLY A 292 12.28 -9.23 -3.46
C GLY A 292 12.36 -10.53 -2.67
N LEU A 293 11.60 -10.60 -1.58
CA LEU A 293 11.55 -11.72 -0.66
C LEU A 293 10.13 -11.91 -0.12
N SER A 294 9.73 -13.16 0.07
CA SER A 294 8.47 -13.51 0.74
C SER A 294 8.73 -14.46 1.90
N LYS A 295 8.05 -14.24 3.02
CA LYS A 295 8.04 -15.12 4.19
C LYS A 295 6.62 -15.56 4.53
N LYS A 296 6.47 -16.82 4.93
CA LYS A 296 5.23 -17.32 5.49
C LYS A 296 5.19 -17.07 7.00
N PHE A 297 4.02 -16.71 7.49
CA PHE A 297 3.74 -16.47 8.89
C PHE A 297 2.47 -17.24 9.27
N THR A 298 2.61 -18.26 10.11
CA THR A 298 1.50 -19.11 10.56
C THR A 298 1.10 -18.75 11.98
N VAL A 299 -0.18 -18.52 12.21
CA VAL A 299 -0.74 -18.15 13.50
C VAL A 299 -2.03 -18.88 13.81
N PRO A 300 -2.26 -19.26 15.10
CA PRO A 300 -3.53 -19.83 15.51
C PRO A 300 -4.67 -18.81 15.44
N LEU A 301 -5.82 -19.28 15.03
CA LEU A 301 -7.05 -18.51 15.02
C LEU A 301 -7.52 -18.18 16.44
N ARG A 302 -8.24 -17.07 16.59
CA ARG A 302 -8.96 -16.76 17.82
C ARG A 302 -10.09 -17.76 18.05
N LYS A 303 -10.39 -18.02 19.33
CA LYS A 303 -11.43 -18.96 19.74
C LYS A 303 -12.76 -18.78 18.98
N LYS A 304 -13.21 -17.56 18.75
CA LYS A 304 -14.47 -17.31 18.03
C LYS A 304 -14.48 -17.89 16.61
N TYR A 305 -13.33 -17.92 15.93
CA TYR A 305 -13.18 -18.51 14.59
C TYR A 305 -12.86 -20.00 14.65
N LEU A 306 -12.41 -20.53 15.78
CA LEU A 306 -12.32 -21.97 16.02
C LEU A 306 -13.71 -22.56 16.25
N ASP A 307 -14.61 -21.81 16.92
CA ASP A 307 -15.98 -22.22 17.22
C ASP A 307 -16.92 -22.09 15.98
N ASP A 308 -16.66 -21.09 15.13
CA ASP A 308 -17.43 -20.85 13.88
C ASP A 308 -16.53 -20.24 12.79
N GLN A 309 -16.20 -21.03 11.80
CA GLN A 309 -15.36 -20.67 10.65
C GLN A 309 -16.16 -20.16 9.45
N SER A 310 -17.48 -20.06 9.53
CA SER A 310 -18.34 -19.65 8.39
C SER A 310 -18.04 -18.24 7.85
N ASN A 311 -17.35 -17.43 8.62
CA ASN A 311 -16.93 -16.07 8.23
C ASN A 311 -15.47 -15.98 7.73
N LEU A 312 -14.76 -17.11 7.69
CA LEU A 312 -13.42 -17.17 7.11
C LEU A 312 -13.51 -17.44 5.61
N PRO A 313 -12.63 -16.90 4.78
CA PRO A 313 -12.47 -17.34 3.40
C PRO A 313 -12.30 -18.86 3.33
N ASP A 314 -12.90 -19.49 2.32
CA ASP A 314 -12.96 -20.97 2.21
C ASP A 314 -11.60 -21.65 2.33
N PHE A 315 -10.55 -21.02 1.82
CA PHE A 315 -9.18 -21.55 1.89
C PHE A 315 -8.55 -21.52 3.30
N TYR A 316 -9.16 -20.84 4.26
CA TYR A 316 -8.78 -20.89 5.68
C TYR A 316 -9.68 -21.79 6.54
N GLN A 317 -10.81 -22.25 5.99
CA GLN A 317 -11.71 -23.13 6.72
C GLN A 317 -11.11 -24.53 6.92
N GLY A 318 -11.51 -25.17 8.02
CA GLY A 318 -11.04 -26.52 8.36
C GLY A 318 -9.67 -26.58 9.05
N SER A 319 -9.01 -25.45 9.26
CA SER A 319 -7.74 -25.36 9.99
C SER A 319 -7.89 -24.57 11.30
N PRO A 320 -7.17 -24.94 12.38
CA PRO A 320 -7.08 -24.13 13.56
C PRO A 320 -6.11 -22.94 13.40
N ASP A 321 -5.32 -22.92 12.34
CA ASP A 321 -4.29 -21.94 12.06
C ASP A 321 -4.50 -21.34 10.66
N ILE A 322 -4.08 -20.09 10.50
CA ILE A 322 -3.95 -19.44 9.20
C ILE A 322 -2.47 -19.19 8.87
N THR A 323 -2.12 -19.40 7.60
CA THR A 323 -0.78 -19.09 7.09
C THR A 323 -0.86 -17.90 6.14
N LEU A 324 -0.21 -16.83 6.52
CA LEU A 324 -0.16 -15.56 5.81
C LEU A 324 1.19 -15.38 5.12
N GLU A 325 1.23 -14.59 4.06
CA GLU A 325 2.46 -14.18 3.40
C GLU A 325 2.77 -12.73 3.75
N ILE A 326 4.01 -12.46 4.15
CA ILE A 326 4.62 -11.13 4.23
C ILE A 326 5.61 -11.03 3.09
N GLN A 327 5.48 -10.01 2.27
CA GLN A 327 6.37 -9.79 1.13
C GLN A 327 7.12 -8.48 1.29
N CYS A 328 8.41 -8.49 0.98
CA CYS A 328 9.23 -7.28 0.91
C CYS A 328 9.83 -7.14 -0.48
N ILE A 329 9.80 -5.95 -1.04
CA ILE A 329 10.63 -5.56 -2.19
C ILE A 329 11.42 -4.30 -1.85
N SER A 330 12.64 -4.18 -2.39
CA SER A 330 13.47 -3.00 -2.17
C SER A 330 13.91 -2.35 -3.48
N ILE A 331 14.03 -1.03 -3.43
CA ILE A 331 14.62 -0.19 -4.46
C ILE A 331 15.66 0.68 -3.76
N GLY A 332 16.92 0.28 -3.82
CA GLY A 332 17.99 0.90 -3.06
C GLY A 332 17.73 0.83 -1.55
N ASP A 333 17.77 1.98 -0.89
CA ASP A 333 17.53 2.13 0.55
C ASP A 333 16.05 2.25 0.96
N VAL A 334 15.14 2.02 0.02
CA VAL A 334 13.69 2.03 0.29
C VAL A 334 13.13 0.62 0.18
N CYS A 335 12.41 0.20 1.22
CA CYS A 335 11.71 -1.09 1.26
C CYS A 335 10.20 -0.88 1.25
N PHE A 336 9.49 -1.65 0.42
CA PHE A 336 8.05 -1.82 0.48
C PHE A 336 7.75 -3.12 1.20
N VAL A 337 6.95 -3.05 2.26
CA VAL A 337 6.50 -4.21 3.03
C VAL A 337 5.04 -4.48 2.72
N GLY A 338 4.79 -5.47 1.88
CA GLY A 338 3.47 -5.94 1.49
C GLY A 338 2.86 -6.81 2.58
N LEU A 339 1.75 -6.35 3.14
CA LEU A 339 1.05 -6.98 4.24
C LEU A 339 -0.32 -7.50 3.80
N PRO A 340 -0.78 -8.63 4.37
CA PRO A 340 -2.13 -9.11 4.15
C PRO A 340 -3.14 -8.26 4.92
N GLY A 341 -4.35 -8.10 4.37
CA GLY A 341 -5.47 -7.41 5.00
C GLY A 341 -5.23 -5.93 5.28
N GLU A 342 -5.81 -5.47 6.37
CA GLU A 342 -5.89 -4.08 6.78
C GLU A 342 -5.13 -3.82 8.11
N PRO A 343 -3.79 -3.75 8.09
CA PRO A 343 -3.02 -3.42 9.29
C PRO A 343 -3.33 -1.99 9.76
N CYS A 344 -3.56 -1.84 11.07
CA CYS A 344 -3.71 -0.55 11.71
C CYS A 344 -2.38 0.24 11.72
N ALA A 345 -2.49 1.57 11.81
CA ALA A 345 -1.36 2.49 11.68
C ALA A 345 -0.22 2.23 12.67
N GLU A 346 -0.54 1.87 13.92
CA GLU A 346 0.46 1.55 14.95
C GLU A 346 1.37 0.39 14.52
N LEU A 347 0.80 -0.69 13.96
CA LEU A 347 1.59 -1.84 13.50
C LEU A 347 2.50 -1.47 12.33
N GLY A 348 1.98 -0.67 11.40
CA GLY A 348 2.79 -0.14 10.29
C GLY A 348 3.95 0.71 10.78
N GLN A 349 3.72 1.54 11.79
CA GLN A 349 4.74 2.39 12.38
C GLN A 349 5.83 1.59 13.11
N GLU A 350 5.45 0.56 13.85
CA GLU A 350 6.42 -0.33 14.50
C GLU A 350 7.31 -1.04 13.47
N ILE A 351 6.75 -1.50 12.35
CA ILE A 351 7.54 -2.09 11.26
C ILE A 351 8.50 -1.05 10.66
N LYS A 352 8.05 0.18 10.42
CA LYS A 352 8.92 1.26 9.91
C LYS A 352 10.08 1.58 10.85
N TRP A 353 9.83 1.62 12.16
CA TRP A 353 10.86 1.93 13.17
C TRP A 353 11.95 0.87 13.29
N HIS A 354 11.57 -0.39 13.10
CA HIS A 354 12.49 -1.52 13.30
C HIS A 354 13.11 -2.05 12.00
N SER A 355 12.70 -1.52 10.85
CA SER A 355 13.27 -1.92 9.56
C SER A 355 14.70 -1.41 9.37
N PRO A 356 15.61 -2.21 8.78
CA PRO A 356 16.99 -1.80 8.47
C PRO A 356 17.12 -0.91 7.24
N PHE A 357 16.04 -0.60 6.58
CA PHE A 357 16.06 0.29 5.42
C PHE A 357 15.93 1.76 5.84
N ARG A 358 16.57 2.63 5.11
CA ARG A 358 16.52 4.08 5.38
C ARG A 358 15.11 4.63 5.33
N ARG A 359 14.23 4.04 4.49
CA ARG A 359 12.79 4.27 4.47
C ARG A 359 12.07 2.96 4.23
N THR A 360 10.95 2.80 4.93
CA THR A 360 10.07 1.65 4.76
C THR A 360 8.66 2.15 4.52
N PHE A 361 8.07 1.70 3.43
CA PHE A 361 6.70 1.98 3.02
C PHE A 361 5.87 0.73 3.22
N ILE A 362 4.77 0.85 3.91
CA ILE A 362 3.81 -0.25 4.00
C ILE A 362 2.99 -0.27 2.72
N ALA A 363 2.87 -1.45 2.12
CA ALA A 363 1.97 -1.72 1.01
C ALA A 363 0.77 -2.52 1.54
N PHE A 364 -0.37 -1.85 1.60
CA PHE A 364 -1.63 -2.33 2.15
C PHE A 364 -2.28 -3.36 1.23
N ALA A 365 -3.05 -4.32 1.79
CA ALA A 365 -3.81 -5.33 1.04
C ALA A 365 -3.02 -5.97 -0.11
N SER A 366 -1.79 -6.46 0.19
CA SER A 366 -0.83 -6.86 -0.85
C SER A 366 -0.78 -8.36 -1.13
N THR A 367 -0.86 -9.21 -0.11
CA THR A 367 -0.61 -10.65 -0.27
C THR A 367 -1.85 -11.51 -0.10
N ALA A 368 -2.83 -11.01 0.62
CA ALA A 368 -4.15 -11.61 0.82
C ALA A 368 -5.10 -10.56 1.41
N TYR A 369 -6.40 -10.81 1.38
CA TYR A 369 -7.35 -10.05 2.17
C TYR A 369 -7.84 -10.90 3.35
N ILE A 370 -7.63 -10.39 4.57
CA ILE A 370 -7.94 -11.06 5.84
C ILE A 370 -8.58 -10.08 6.84
N ASP A 371 -9.33 -9.11 6.36
CA ASP A 371 -9.84 -8.02 7.20
C ASP A 371 -8.72 -7.32 8.01
N TYR A 372 -9.08 -6.81 9.20
CA TYR A 372 -8.19 -5.99 10.02
C TYR A 372 -7.10 -6.77 10.73
N VAL A 373 -5.90 -6.19 10.78
CA VAL A 373 -4.83 -6.61 11.68
C VAL A 373 -4.60 -5.50 12.70
N VAL A 374 -4.93 -5.79 13.97
CA VAL A 374 -4.98 -4.78 15.03
C VAL A 374 -3.91 -4.98 16.10
N PRO A 375 -3.43 -3.90 16.76
CA PRO A 375 -2.59 -4.01 17.95
C PRO A 375 -3.35 -4.66 19.13
N GLY A 376 -2.60 -5.21 20.08
CA GLY A 376 -3.17 -5.96 21.18
C GLY A 376 -4.13 -5.18 22.09
N ASN A 377 -3.87 -3.89 22.31
CA ASN A 377 -4.71 -2.99 23.09
C ASN A 377 -6.10 -2.81 22.46
N PHE A 378 -6.24 -2.89 21.14
CA PHE A 378 -7.54 -2.81 20.45
C PHE A 378 -8.45 -4.00 20.79
N LEU A 379 -7.87 -5.18 21.00
CA LEU A 379 -8.64 -6.37 21.41
C LEU A 379 -9.20 -6.24 22.85
N VAL A 380 -8.57 -5.41 23.67
CA VAL A 380 -9.05 -5.10 25.03
C VAL A 380 -10.11 -4.01 25.02
N SER A 381 -9.86 -2.92 24.31
CA SER A 381 -10.78 -1.77 24.23
C SER A 381 -12.01 -2.02 23.33
N GLY A 382 -11.96 -3.05 22.47
CA GLY A 382 -13.04 -3.34 21.52
C GLY A 382 -13.12 -2.35 20.37
N GLY A 383 -14.30 -2.17 19.80
CA GLY A 383 -14.57 -1.32 18.65
C GLY A 383 -14.81 -2.10 17.37
N TYR A 384 -14.68 -1.44 16.22
CA TYR A 384 -15.03 -2.02 14.92
C TYR A 384 -13.98 -3.00 14.42
N GLU A 385 -12.71 -2.57 14.32
CA GLU A 385 -11.62 -3.32 13.70
C GLU A 385 -11.33 -4.66 14.41
N PRO A 386 -11.34 -4.76 15.76
CA PRO A 386 -11.13 -6.04 16.43
C PRO A 386 -12.20 -7.10 16.20
N ARG A 387 -13.38 -6.72 15.66
CA ARG A 387 -14.46 -7.68 15.37
C ARG A 387 -14.07 -8.65 14.27
N SER A 388 -13.34 -8.19 13.26
CA SER A 388 -12.91 -8.99 12.11
C SER A 388 -11.47 -9.50 12.23
N HIS A 389 -10.72 -9.12 13.26
CA HIS A 389 -9.36 -9.60 13.47
C HIS A 389 -9.32 -11.10 13.81
N HIS A 390 -8.49 -11.88 13.11
CA HIS A 390 -8.56 -13.34 13.11
C HIS A 390 -7.69 -14.03 14.18
N PHE A 391 -6.62 -13.42 14.65
CA PHE A 391 -5.68 -14.05 15.60
C PHE A 391 -5.53 -13.27 16.91
N SER A 392 -4.85 -13.84 17.91
CA SER A 392 -4.75 -13.26 19.26
C SER A 392 -3.83 -12.04 19.31
N ALA A 393 -3.99 -11.20 20.35
CA ALA A 393 -3.17 -10.03 20.63
C ALA A 393 -1.66 -10.31 20.59
N ARG A 394 -1.25 -11.46 21.17
CA ARG A 394 0.15 -11.89 21.16
C ARG A 394 0.67 -12.10 19.74
N ASN A 395 -0.18 -12.60 18.83
CA ASN A 395 0.19 -12.86 17.45
C ASN A 395 0.25 -11.58 16.62
N SER A 396 -0.38 -10.48 17.03
CA SER A 396 -0.16 -9.17 16.42
C SER A 396 1.29 -8.70 16.60
N ILE A 397 1.90 -8.95 17.76
CA ILE A 397 3.33 -8.69 17.99
C ILE A 397 4.20 -9.60 17.10
N ASN A 398 3.86 -10.88 17.02
CA ASN A 398 4.57 -11.83 16.15
C ASN A 398 4.44 -11.46 14.66
N PHE A 399 3.32 -10.89 14.25
CA PHE A 399 3.11 -10.36 12.90
C PHE A 399 4.08 -9.21 12.58
N VAL A 400 4.20 -8.23 13.47
CA VAL A 400 5.18 -7.14 13.34
C VAL A 400 6.60 -7.71 13.28
N LYS A 401 6.93 -8.61 14.21
CA LYS A 401 8.26 -9.25 14.23
C LYS A 401 8.57 -9.98 12.91
N ALA A 402 7.62 -10.76 12.38
CA ALA A 402 7.82 -11.47 11.12
C ALA A 402 8.04 -10.51 9.94
N ALA A 403 7.34 -9.37 9.92
CA ALA A 403 7.53 -8.33 8.91
C ALA A 403 8.91 -7.66 9.04
N VAL A 404 9.34 -7.35 10.26
CA VAL A 404 10.68 -6.80 10.51
C VAL A 404 11.76 -7.79 10.12
N ASP A 405 11.66 -9.06 10.55
CA ASP A 405 12.62 -10.12 10.16
C ASP A 405 12.71 -10.28 8.63
N ALA A 406 11.59 -10.12 7.91
CA ALA A 406 11.60 -10.16 6.44
C ALA A 406 12.37 -8.98 5.83
N THR A 407 12.30 -7.78 6.44
CA THR A 407 13.09 -6.63 5.98
C THR A 407 14.59 -6.83 6.19
N TYR A 408 15.00 -7.42 7.33
CA TYR A 408 16.41 -7.75 7.58
C TYR A 408 16.94 -8.78 6.59
N ASP A 409 16.21 -9.89 6.38
CA ASP A 409 16.61 -10.93 5.43
C ASP A 409 16.72 -10.38 4.00
N LEU A 410 15.79 -9.49 3.59
CA LEU A 410 15.88 -8.84 2.29
C LEU A 410 17.12 -7.94 2.22
N ARG A 411 17.40 -7.13 3.26
CA ARG A 411 18.56 -6.25 3.31
C ARG A 411 19.86 -7.06 3.17
N GLU A 412 20.00 -8.15 3.93
CA GLU A 412 21.15 -9.03 3.88
C GLU A 412 21.32 -9.70 2.49
N SER A 413 20.20 -10.09 1.85
CA SER A 413 20.25 -10.69 0.51
C SER A 413 20.70 -9.71 -0.58
N VAL A 414 20.31 -8.43 -0.47
CA VAL A 414 20.62 -7.38 -1.46
C VAL A 414 22.02 -6.79 -1.23
N TYR A 415 22.47 -6.71 0.04
CA TYR A 415 23.73 -6.09 0.45
C TYR A 415 24.58 -7.01 1.35
N PRO A 416 24.98 -8.21 0.87
CA PRO A 416 25.59 -9.25 1.72
C PRO A 416 27.00 -8.91 2.25
N SER A 417 27.68 -7.92 1.68
CA SER A 417 29.05 -7.53 2.04
C SER A 417 29.13 -6.38 3.06
N GLU A 418 28.00 -5.83 3.43
CA GLU A 418 27.94 -4.73 4.38
C GLU A 418 27.68 -5.31 5.78
N GLY A 419 28.69 -5.93 6.41
CA GLY A 419 28.56 -6.68 7.67
C GLY A 419 27.86 -5.99 8.84
N GLU A 420 27.67 -4.64 8.79
CA GLU A 420 26.67 -3.91 9.54
C GLU A 420 25.71 -3.22 8.57
N PRO A 421 24.39 -3.32 8.76
CA PRO A 421 23.42 -2.75 7.83
C PRO A 421 23.39 -1.21 7.84
N TYR A 422 24.20 -0.58 8.67
CA TYR A 422 24.24 0.87 8.81
C TYR A 422 25.63 1.41 8.55
N PRO A 423 25.76 2.43 7.68
CA PRO A 423 26.93 3.27 7.71
C PRO A 423 27.08 3.86 9.12
N ASP A 424 28.30 4.04 9.57
CA ASP A 424 28.56 4.71 10.84
C ASP A 424 27.95 6.12 10.79
N TYR A 425 26.79 6.30 11.38
CA TYR A 425 26.06 7.57 11.37
C TYR A 425 26.82 8.70 12.09
N ILE A 426 27.88 8.40 12.83
CA ILE A 426 28.70 9.39 13.51
C ILE A 426 29.35 10.32 12.49
N ASP A 427 29.66 9.82 11.29
CA ASP A 427 30.26 10.61 10.22
C ASP A 427 29.24 11.14 9.19
N HIS A 428 27.94 10.89 9.41
CA HIS A 428 26.92 11.40 8.52
C HIS A 428 26.81 12.93 8.68
N PRO A 429 26.78 13.72 7.58
CA PRO A 429 26.76 15.18 7.64
C PRO A 429 25.53 15.79 8.32
N LEU A 430 24.59 14.97 8.73
CA LEU A 430 23.35 15.35 9.44
C LEU A 430 23.40 15.11 10.95
N VAL A 431 24.39 14.42 11.45
CA VAL A 431 24.55 14.25 12.88
C VAL A 431 25.08 15.57 13.44
N TRP A 432 24.28 16.20 14.32
CA TRP A 432 24.72 17.37 15.05
C TRP A 432 25.96 17.02 15.87
N LYS A 433 27.08 17.70 15.59
CA LYS A 433 28.32 17.57 16.37
C LYS A 433 28.27 18.65 17.47
N PRO A 434 28.37 18.30 18.77
CA PRO A 434 28.45 19.28 19.82
C PRO A 434 29.60 20.28 19.54
N GLY A 435 29.29 21.58 19.50
CA GLY A 435 30.26 22.64 19.25
C GLY A 435 30.29 23.18 17.82
N GLN A 436 29.48 22.69 16.90
CA GLN A 436 29.20 23.35 15.62
C GLN A 436 27.91 24.18 15.75
N GLN A 437 28.04 25.46 16.10
CA GLN A 437 26.99 26.45 15.95
C GLN A 437 27.24 27.29 14.70
#